data_02b729133c51500536d818e88a03797d
#
_entry.id   02b729133c51500536d818e88a03797d
#
_cell.length_a   1.000
_cell.length_b   1.000
_cell.length_c   1.000
_cell.angle_alpha   90.00
_cell.angle_beta   90.00
_cell.angle_gamma   90.00
#
_symmetry.space_group_name_H-M   'P 1'
#
loop_
_entity.id
_entity.type
_entity.pdbx_description
1 polymer ?
#
loop_
_entity_poly.entity_id
_entity_poly.type
_entity_poly.pdbx_seq_one_letter_code
_entity_poly.pdbx_strand_id
1 'polypeptide(L)'
;MKNKLIILSLIFVIISSFKLSFAWGNKAHRLVNVRAVEMLPEEMNLMKSWKEYIGDRASDADIRRDNRSDTTEWPKHFIDIDYYAEFIAGKMIYDKDELISLYSAETVTKMGLLPWAALEAYNKLVQSFKEKNRDKVLIFAADLGHYVADGHQPFHTLLNYDGQLTDQKGIHGRYESEMVNRYIDQISNSLTTREVKYVAEPLEYIFDFLTASNFYSPVIFTADKTSFAQAGSHGSEDYYKLLWFRTKHVTINQLSDAAGSLASLIYSAWVDAGKPNLTELN
;
A
#
# COMPACT_ATOMS: atom_id res chain seq x y z
N MET A 1 -43.18 34.09 -44.80
CA MET A 1 -41.76 33.69 -44.64
C MET A 1 -41.54 33.44 -43.17
N LYS A 2 -41.37 32.17 -42.76
CA LYS A 2 -41.20 31.74 -41.35
C LYS A 2 -39.73 31.44 -41.14
N ASN A 3 -39.06 32.25 -40.33
CA ASN A 3 -37.68 32.04 -39.92
C ASN A 3 -37.64 30.89 -38.88
N LYS A 4 -37.03 29.75 -39.22
CA LYS A 4 -36.71 28.71 -38.28
C LYS A 4 -35.37 29.04 -37.61
N LEU A 5 -35.44 29.34 -36.33
CA LEU A 5 -34.27 29.48 -35.45
C LEU A 5 -33.76 28.07 -35.12
N ILE A 6 -32.58 27.73 -35.61
CA ILE A 6 -31.88 26.48 -35.24
C ILE A 6 -31.08 26.77 -33.99
N ILE A 7 -31.54 26.25 -32.86
CA ILE A 7 -30.77 26.24 -31.59
C ILE A 7 -29.80 25.08 -31.64
N LEU A 8 -28.52 25.39 -31.79
CA LEU A 8 -27.42 24.44 -31.72
C LEU A 8 -27.07 24.22 -30.24
N SER A 9 -27.57 23.15 -29.65
CA SER A 9 -27.19 22.74 -28.29
C SER A 9 -25.78 22.19 -28.30
N LEU A 10 -24.79 22.93 -27.81
CA LEU A 10 -23.47 22.44 -27.49
C LEU A 10 -23.58 21.54 -26.23
N ILE A 11 -23.55 20.23 -26.41
CA ILE A 11 -23.35 19.28 -25.31
C ILE A 11 -21.87 19.32 -24.96
N PHE A 12 -21.53 20.00 -23.88
CA PHE A 12 -20.21 19.92 -23.26
C PHE A 12 -20.12 18.57 -22.53
N VAL A 13 -19.53 17.56 -23.18
CA VAL A 13 -19.17 16.32 -22.50
C VAL A 13 -17.97 16.64 -21.62
N ILE A 14 -18.23 16.85 -20.33
CA ILE A 14 -17.18 16.86 -19.31
C ILE A 14 -16.68 15.42 -19.19
N ILE A 15 -15.60 15.09 -19.90
CA ILE A 15 -14.83 13.90 -19.66
C ILE A 15 -14.12 14.12 -18.33
N SER A 16 -14.77 13.73 -17.24
CA SER A 16 -14.13 13.56 -15.94
C SER A 16 -13.06 12.48 -16.14
N SER A 17 -11.82 12.89 -16.27
CA SER A 17 -10.67 11.98 -16.23
C SER A 17 -10.63 11.43 -14.82
N PHE A 18 -11.24 10.26 -14.59
CA PHE A 18 -10.94 9.46 -13.43
C PHE A 18 -9.45 9.11 -13.53
N LYS A 19 -8.60 9.87 -12.86
CA LYS A 19 -7.25 9.42 -12.58
C LYS A 19 -7.41 8.26 -11.63
N LEU A 20 -7.12 7.06 -12.10
CA LEU A 20 -6.94 5.87 -11.27
C LEU A 20 -5.87 6.25 -10.24
N SER A 21 -6.26 6.29 -8.99
CA SER A 21 -5.32 6.45 -7.87
C SER A 21 -4.71 5.08 -7.66
N PHE A 22 -3.43 4.95 -7.91
CA PHE A 22 -2.66 3.77 -7.57
C PHE A 22 -2.21 3.97 -6.11
N ALA A 23 -2.43 2.98 -5.26
CA ALA A 23 -1.83 2.91 -3.93
C ALA A 23 -0.34 3.27 -4.01
N TRP A 24 0.23 3.94 -3.01
CA TRP A 24 1.63 4.46 -3.06
C TRP A 24 2.24 4.53 -4.47
N GLY A 25 1.68 5.13 -5.46
CA GLY A 25 2.10 5.16 -6.88
C GLY A 25 3.19 4.15 -7.28
N ASN A 26 3.17 3.61 -8.46
CA ASN A 26 4.09 2.54 -8.92
C ASN A 26 5.56 2.73 -8.50
N LYS A 27 6.03 4.00 -8.42
CA LYS A 27 7.41 4.29 -8.05
C LYS A 27 7.73 3.96 -6.60
N ALA A 28 6.78 4.20 -5.68
CA ALA A 28 7.01 3.93 -4.26
C ALA A 28 6.89 2.44 -3.96
N HIS A 29 5.94 1.70 -4.57
CA HIS A 29 5.90 0.23 -4.47
C HIS A 29 7.21 -0.39 -4.95
N ARG A 30 7.67 0.04 -6.13
CA ARG A 30 8.97 -0.42 -6.65
C ARG A 30 10.11 -0.12 -5.68
N LEU A 31 10.14 1.09 -5.13
CA LEU A 31 11.19 1.53 -4.19
C LEU A 31 11.18 0.65 -2.92
N VAL A 32 10.02 0.38 -2.34
CA VAL A 32 9.87 -0.49 -1.15
C VAL A 32 10.40 -1.89 -1.45
N ASN A 33 9.99 -2.50 -2.56
CA ASN A 33 10.40 -3.85 -2.94
C ASN A 33 11.91 -3.96 -3.17
N VAL A 34 12.49 -3.01 -3.89
CA VAL A 34 13.95 -2.97 -4.15
C VAL A 34 14.72 -2.81 -2.83
N ARG A 35 14.30 -1.85 -1.99
CA ARG A 35 14.96 -1.58 -0.70
C ARG A 35 14.85 -2.74 0.27
N ALA A 36 13.72 -3.42 0.32
CA ALA A 36 13.55 -4.62 1.14
C ALA A 36 14.53 -5.73 0.77
N VAL A 37 14.66 -6.01 -0.52
CA VAL A 37 15.59 -7.04 -1.01
C VAL A 37 17.05 -6.64 -0.74
N GLU A 38 17.41 -5.36 -0.81
CA GLU A 38 18.75 -4.87 -0.46
C GLU A 38 19.11 -5.06 1.03
N MET A 39 18.09 -5.03 1.91
CA MET A 39 18.25 -5.23 3.36
C MET A 39 18.43 -6.70 3.76
N LEU A 40 18.10 -7.66 2.90
CA LEU A 40 18.19 -9.09 3.24
C LEU A 40 19.60 -9.47 3.73
N PRO A 41 19.70 -10.41 4.70
CA PRO A 41 20.98 -10.85 5.26
C PRO A 41 21.86 -11.57 4.22
N GLU A 42 23.13 -11.74 4.54
CA GLU A 42 24.13 -12.34 3.62
C GLU A 42 23.73 -13.72 3.12
N GLU A 43 23.10 -14.54 3.97
CA GLU A 43 22.62 -15.87 3.58
C GLU A 43 21.62 -15.84 2.42
N MET A 44 20.99 -14.67 2.20
CA MET A 44 20.05 -14.45 1.11
C MET A 44 20.61 -13.58 -0.02
N ASN A 45 21.93 -13.41 -0.15
CA ASN A 45 22.54 -12.53 -1.14
C ASN A 45 22.12 -12.83 -2.60
N LEU A 46 21.79 -14.06 -2.92
CA LEU A 46 21.32 -14.41 -4.27
C LEU A 46 20.00 -13.69 -4.60
N MET A 47 19.11 -13.47 -3.61
CA MET A 47 17.89 -12.68 -3.82
C MET A 47 18.17 -11.24 -4.26
N LYS A 48 19.29 -10.66 -3.82
CA LYS A 48 19.68 -9.29 -4.22
C LYS A 48 19.94 -9.17 -5.72
N SER A 49 20.31 -10.26 -6.39
CA SER A 49 20.45 -10.26 -7.86
C SER A 49 19.09 -10.17 -8.58
N TRP A 50 17.99 -10.45 -7.89
CA TRP A 50 16.63 -10.44 -8.44
C TRP A 50 15.82 -9.20 -8.03
N LYS A 51 16.44 -8.24 -7.34
CA LYS A 51 15.75 -7.07 -6.79
C LYS A 51 15.00 -6.25 -7.84
N GLU A 52 15.57 -6.11 -9.03
CA GLU A 52 14.95 -5.35 -10.10
C GLU A 52 13.67 -6.06 -10.60
N TYR A 53 13.72 -7.37 -10.76
CA TYR A 53 12.55 -8.16 -11.14
C TYR A 53 11.43 -8.05 -10.10
N ILE A 54 11.75 -8.16 -8.81
CA ILE A 54 10.79 -8.03 -7.72
C ILE A 54 10.23 -6.59 -7.67
N GLY A 55 11.10 -5.60 -7.90
CA GLY A 55 10.70 -4.20 -7.96
C GLY A 55 9.76 -3.89 -9.12
N ASP A 56 10.07 -4.37 -10.32
CA ASP A 56 9.28 -4.10 -11.53
C ASP A 56 7.87 -4.74 -11.49
N ARG A 57 7.70 -5.79 -10.65
CA ARG A 57 6.40 -6.45 -10.43
C ARG A 57 5.64 -5.96 -9.20
N ALA A 58 6.17 -4.97 -8.50
CA ALA A 58 5.57 -4.44 -7.27
C ALA A 58 4.14 -3.89 -7.45
N SER A 59 3.72 -3.58 -8.67
CA SER A 59 2.36 -3.10 -9.00
C SER A 59 1.49 -4.14 -9.72
N ASP A 60 1.91 -5.40 -9.79
CA ASP A 60 1.11 -6.44 -10.48
C ASP A 60 -0.26 -6.65 -9.78
N ALA A 61 -0.36 -6.46 -8.47
CA ALA A 61 -1.62 -6.50 -7.73
C ALA A 61 -2.57 -5.37 -8.14
N ASP A 62 -2.07 -4.15 -8.34
CA ASP A 62 -2.86 -3.03 -8.87
C ASP A 62 -3.39 -3.32 -10.28
N ILE A 63 -2.56 -3.94 -11.13
CA ILE A 63 -2.98 -4.34 -12.48
C ILE A 63 -4.12 -5.36 -12.41
N ARG A 64 -4.05 -6.32 -11.47
CA ARG A 64 -5.14 -7.28 -11.21
C ARG A 64 -6.39 -6.58 -10.71
N ARG A 65 -6.26 -5.65 -9.76
CA ARG A 65 -7.38 -4.85 -9.22
C ARG A 65 -8.10 -4.07 -10.32
N ASP A 66 -7.36 -3.49 -11.26
CA ASP A 66 -7.92 -2.68 -12.34
C ASP A 66 -8.59 -3.53 -13.42
N ASN A 67 -8.40 -4.85 -13.40
CA ASN A 67 -9.12 -5.79 -14.23
C ASN A 67 -10.56 -5.95 -13.74
N ARG A 68 -11.50 -5.25 -14.38
CA ARG A 68 -12.92 -5.21 -14.00
C ARG A 68 -13.62 -6.56 -14.03
N SER A 69 -13.01 -7.59 -14.61
CA SER A 69 -13.56 -8.96 -14.59
C SER A 69 -13.27 -9.70 -13.29
N ASP A 70 -12.29 -9.25 -12.50
CA ASP A 70 -11.94 -9.80 -11.19
C ASP A 70 -12.23 -8.77 -10.10
N THR A 71 -13.31 -8.99 -9.36
CA THR A 71 -13.71 -8.13 -8.24
C THR A 71 -13.11 -8.57 -6.91
N THR A 72 -12.36 -9.68 -6.88
CA THR A 72 -11.82 -10.26 -5.63
C THR A 72 -10.53 -9.58 -5.20
N GLU A 73 -9.82 -8.89 -6.10
CA GLU A 73 -8.57 -8.21 -5.79
C GLU A 73 -8.79 -6.88 -5.06
N TRP A 74 -9.84 -6.13 -5.43
CA TRP A 74 -10.10 -4.81 -4.87
C TRP A 74 -10.01 -4.72 -3.33
N PRO A 75 -10.69 -5.58 -2.53
CA PRO A 75 -10.66 -5.46 -1.08
C PRO A 75 -9.33 -5.83 -0.43
N LYS A 76 -8.36 -6.38 -1.17
CA LYS A 76 -7.06 -6.79 -0.65
C LYS A 76 -6.08 -5.64 -0.45
N HIS A 77 -6.40 -4.45 -0.96
CA HIS A 77 -5.52 -3.29 -0.95
C HIS A 77 -5.71 -2.38 0.27
N PHE A 78 -6.70 -2.63 1.11
CA PHE A 78 -7.01 -1.78 2.26
C PHE A 78 -7.69 -2.56 3.39
N ILE A 79 -7.77 -1.91 4.54
CA ILE A 79 -8.66 -2.29 5.64
C ILE A 79 -9.14 -1.03 6.35
N ASP A 80 -10.43 -0.78 6.38
CA ASP A 80 -11.03 0.28 7.18
C ASP A 80 -11.08 -0.17 8.64
N ILE A 81 -9.88 -0.25 9.28
CA ILE A 81 -9.71 -0.87 10.59
C ILE A 81 -10.49 -0.13 11.69
N ASP A 82 -10.65 1.19 11.51
CA ASP A 82 -11.41 2.06 12.42
C ASP A 82 -12.95 1.89 12.31
N TYR A 83 -13.42 1.03 11.40
CA TYR A 83 -14.81 0.57 11.39
C TYR A 83 -15.12 -0.38 12.57
N TYR A 84 -14.13 -1.16 13.01
CA TYR A 84 -14.33 -2.20 14.01
C TYR A 84 -14.29 -1.62 15.43
N ALA A 85 -15.35 -1.90 16.21
CA ALA A 85 -15.45 -1.44 17.59
C ALA A 85 -14.31 -1.99 18.47
N GLU A 86 -13.86 -3.20 18.16
CA GLU A 86 -12.74 -3.88 18.82
C GLU A 86 -11.42 -3.13 18.62
N PHE A 87 -11.17 -2.59 17.44
CA PHE A 87 -10.00 -1.75 17.18
C PHE A 87 -10.04 -0.47 18.02
N ILE A 88 -11.18 0.22 18.02
CA ILE A 88 -11.39 1.44 18.84
C ILE A 88 -11.20 1.16 20.34
N ALA A 89 -11.58 -0.04 20.79
CA ALA A 89 -11.40 -0.49 22.17
C ALA A 89 -9.95 -0.98 22.47
N GLY A 90 -9.04 -0.98 21.50
CA GLY A 90 -7.67 -1.49 21.65
C GLY A 90 -7.59 -3.03 21.76
N LYS A 91 -8.54 -3.75 21.19
CA LYS A 91 -8.68 -5.22 21.26
C LYS A 91 -9.03 -5.80 19.89
N MET A 92 -8.35 -5.34 18.84
CA MET A 92 -8.63 -5.80 17.46
C MET A 92 -8.57 -7.33 17.36
N ILE A 93 -9.55 -7.90 16.69
CA ILE A 93 -9.63 -9.33 16.39
C ILE A 93 -8.89 -9.57 15.08
N TYR A 94 -7.86 -10.44 15.13
CA TYR A 94 -7.05 -10.75 13.95
C TYR A 94 -7.60 -11.93 13.14
N ASP A 95 -8.32 -12.83 13.79
CA ASP A 95 -8.96 -13.96 13.11
C ASP A 95 -10.12 -13.50 12.24
N LYS A 96 -10.02 -13.81 10.93
CA LYS A 96 -11.01 -13.38 9.95
C LYS A 96 -12.37 -14.04 10.16
N ASP A 97 -12.39 -15.31 10.53
CA ASP A 97 -13.64 -16.06 10.68
C ASP A 97 -14.38 -15.60 11.96
N GLU A 98 -13.63 -15.21 13.00
CA GLU A 98 -14.20 -14.57 14.18
C GLU A 98 -14.84 -13.21 13.82
N LEU A 99 -14.14 -12.35 13.06
CA LEU A 99 -14.71 -11.09 12.58
C LEU A 99 -15.95 -11.31 11.69
N ILE A 100 -15.92 -12.31 10.80
CA ILE A 100 -17.07 -12.67 9.97
C ILE A 100 -18.27 -13.10 10.83
N SER A 101 -18.04 -13.80 11.92
CA SER A 101 -19.11 -14.20 12.85
C SER A 101 -19.80 -13.02 13.53
N LEU A 102 -19.07 -11.92 13.74
CA LEU A 102 -19.58 -10.69 14.37
C LEU A 102 -20.19 -9.70 13.35
N TYR A 103 -19.58 -9.55 12.20
CA TYR A 103 -19.88 -8.47 11.24
C TYR A 103 -20.45 -8.94 9.90
N SER A 104 -20.51 -10.21 9.62
CA SER A 104 -20.80 -10.87 8.34
C SER A 104 -19.66 -10.82 7.32
N ALA A 105 -19.62 -11.83 6.43
CA ALA A 105 -18.62 -11.92 5.37
C ALA A 105 -18.69 -10.73 4.38
N GLU A 106 -19.90 -10.26 4.07
CA GLU A 106 -20.11 -9.10 3.19
C GLU A 106 -19.49 -7.84 3.81
N THR A 107 -19.76 -7.58 5.10
CA THR A 107 -19.21 -6.42 5.80
C THR A 107 -17.70 -6.49 5.90
N VAL A 108 -17.13 -7.63 6.31
CA VAL A 108 -15.67 -7.78 6.42
C VAL A 108 -15.00 -7.59 5.06
N THR A 109 -15.57 -8.15 3.98
CA THR A 109 -15.05 -7.94 2.62
C THR A 109 -15.12 -6.47 2.20
N LYS A 110 -16.23 -5.79 2.52
CA LYS A 110 -16.41 -4.37 2.20
C LYS A 110 -15.45 -3.46 2.97
N MET A 111 -15.13 -3.81 4.21
CA MET A 111 -14.18 -3.07 5.04
C MET A 111 -12.71 -3.38 4.71
N GLY A 112 -12.48 -4.30 3.77
CA GLY A 112 -11.16 -4.62 3.27
C GLY A 112 -10.51 -5.86 3.87
N LEU A 113 -9.63 -6.48 3.10
CA LEU A 113 -9.03 -7.78 3.38
C LEU A 113 -7.49 -7.75 3.42
N LEU A 114 -6.87 -6.58 3.43
CA LEU A 114 -5.43 -6.40 3.32
C LEU A 114 -4.59 -7.28 4.27
N PRO A 115 -4.87 -7.39 5.58
CA PRO A 115 -4.03 -8.19 6.47
C PRO A 115 -4.00 -9.67 6.09
N TRP A 116 -5.13 -10.21 5.69
CA TRP A 116 -5.21 -11.62 5.29
C TRP A 116 -4.68 -11.85 3.88
N ALA A 117 -4.74 -10.86 2.98
CA ALA A 117 -4.10 -10.92 1.67
C ALA A 117 -2.58 -10.93 1.79
N ALA A 118 -2.03 -10.09 2.66
CA ALA A 118 -0.60 -10.10 2.97
C ALA A 118 -0.15 -11.44 3.59
N LEU A 119 -0.92 -11.99 4.54
CA LEU A 119 -0.64 -13.30 5.11
C LEU A 119 -0.72 -14.42 4.06
N GLU A 120 -1.70 -14.36 3.16
CA GLU A 120 -1.82 -15.33 2.06
C GLU A 120 -0.59 -15.27 1.13
N ALA A 121 -0.14 -14.06 0.76
CA ALA A 121 1.07 -13.87 -0.05
C ALA A 121 2.32 -14.41 0.67
N TYR A 122 2.43 -14.15 1.98
CA TYR A 122 3.48 -14.74 2.83
C TYR A 122 3.47 -16.26 2.79
N ASN A 123 2.33 -16.89 3.01
CA ASN A 123 2.20 -18.36 3.00
C ASN A 123 2.53 -18.95 1.63
N LYS A 124 2.14 -18.29 0.55
CA LYS A 124 2.51 -18.69 -0.82
C LYS A 124 4.02 -18.57 -1.05
N LEU A 125 4.64 -17.53 -0.49
CA LEU A 125 6.10 -17.36 -0.56
C LEU A 125 6.83 -18.49 0.20
N VAL A 126 6.38 -18.84 1.43
CA VAL A 126 6.89 -20.00 2.19
C VAL A 126 6.80 -21.28 1.36
N GLN A 127 5.62 -21.55 0.78
CA GLN A 127 5.41 -22.74 -0.04
C GLN A 127 6.29 -22.75 -1.29
N SER A 128 6.49 -21.59 -1.93
CA SER A 128 7.35 -21.47 -3.11
C SER A 128 8.82 -21.74 -2.81
N PHE A 129 9.31 -21.33 -1.64
CA PHE A 129 10.64 -21.68 -1.17
C PHE A 129 10.77 -23.20 -0.89
N LYS A 130 9.75 -23.83 -0.27
CA LYS A 130 9.71 -25.30 -0.05
C LYS A 130 9.72 -26.08 -1.37
N GLU A 131 9.00 -25.58 -2.37
CA GLU A 131 8.95 -26.16 -3.73
C GLU A 131 10.21 -25.90 -4.53
N LYS A 132 11.11 -25.05 -4.04
CA LYS A 132 12.31 -24.57 -4.75
C LYS A 132 11.95 -23.92 -6.12
N ASN A 133 10.79 -23.29 -6.23
CA ASN A 133 10.30 -22.69 -7.45
C ASN A 133 10.66 -21.19 -7.47
N ARG A 134 11.72 -20.83 -8.19
CA ARG A 134 12.23 -19.44 -8.27
C ARG A 134 11.17 -18.46 -8.76
N ASP A 135 10.48 -18.79 -9.84
CA ASP A 135 9.54 -17.86 -10.47
C ASP A 135 8.38 -17.53 -9.51
N LYS A 136 7.86 -18.53 -8.79
CA LYS A 136 6.86 -18.30 -7.74
C LYS A 136 7.42 -17.50 -6.57
N VAL A 137 8.66 -17.75 -6.13
CA VAL A 137 9.32 -16.95 -5.08
C VAL A 137 9.35 -15.48 -5.47
N LEU A 138 9.75 -15.17 -6.69
CA LEU A 138 9.85 -13.79 -7.17
C LEU A 138 8.47 -13.12 -7.27
N ILE A 139 7.47 -13.83 -7.78
CA ILE A 139 6.09 -13.32 -7.90
C ILE A 139 5.51 -13.05 -6.50
N PHE A 140 5.57 -14.02 -5.58
CA PHE A 140 4.94 -13.83 -4.27
C PHE A 140 5.74 -12.91 -3.35
N ALA A 141 7.05 -12.75 -3.55
CA ALA A 141 7.81 -11.70 -2.89
C ALA A 141 7.37 -10.31 -3.36
N ALA A 142 7.09 -10.14 -4.65
CA ALA A 142 6.59 -8.88 -5.20
C ALA A 142 5.17 -8.57 -4.73
N ASP A 143 4.26 -9.55 -4.74
CA ASP A 143 2.88 -9.40 -4.26
C ASP A 143 2.84 -9.09 -2.75
N LEU A 144 3.62 -9.80 -1.94
CA LEU A 144 3.76 -9.51 -0.51
C LEU A 144 4.22 -8.07 -0.29
N GLY A 145 5.21 -7.63 -1.08
CA GLY A 145 5.72 -6.26 -1.01
C GLY A 145 4.69 -5.21 -1.36
N HIS A 146 3.80 -5.49 -2.31
CA HIS A 146 2.68 -4.62 -2.63
C HIS A 146 1.76 -4.44 -1.41
N TYR A 147 1.24 -5.53 -0.85
CA TYR A 147 0.32 -5.48 0.29
C TYR A 147 0.97 -4.90 1.55
N VAL A 148 2.27 -5.16 1.78
CA VAL A 148 3.01 -4.56 2.90
C VAL A 148 3.14 -3.05 2.70
N ALA A 149 3.42 -2.59 1.49
CA ALA A 149 3.50 -1.16 1.19
C ALA A 149 2.14 -0.48 1.35
N ASP A 150 1.04 -1.10 0.88
CA ASP A 150 -0.32 -0.63 1.10
C ASP A 150 -0.64 -0.51 2.61
N GLY A 151 -0.24 -1.50 3.41
CA GLY A 151 -0.45 -1.48 4.86
C GLY A 151 0.31 -0.37 5.59
N HIS A 152 1.38 0.15 5.02
CA HIS A 152 2.10 1.31 5.54
C HIS A 152 1.60 2.64 4.96
N GLN A 153 0.58 2.62 4.11
CA GLN A 153 -0.09 3.82 3.62
C GLN A 153 -1.26 4.18 4.54
N PRO A 154 -1.21 5.31 5.28
CA PRO A 154 -2.22 5.62 6.28
C PRO A 154 -3.65 5.64 5.74
N PHE A 155 -3.86 6.06 4.49
CA PHE A 155 -5.20 6.10 3.89
C PHE A 155 -5.74 4.75 3.43
N HIS A 156 -4.93 3.69 3.48
CA HIS A 156 -5.39 2.31 3.28
C HIS A 156 -5.88 1.63 4.58
N THR A 157 -5.95 2.40 5.69
CA THR A 157 -6.28 1.83 7.00
C THR A 157 -7.46 2.50 7.69
N LEU A 158 -8.28 3.31 6.97
CA LEU A 158 -9.36 4.05 7.61
C LEU A 158 -10.53 4.35 6.69
N LEU A 159 -11.73 4.43 7.28
CA LEU A 159 -12.99 4.79 6.59
C LEU A 159 -12.92 6.12 5.84
N ASN A 160 -12.22 7.12 6.38
CA ASN A 160 -12.07 8.43 5.76
C ASN A 160 -10.91 8.47 4.76
N TYR A 161 -10.70 7.39 4.02
CA TYR A 161 -9.53 7.17 3.16
C TYR A 161 -9.24 8.27 2.13
N ASP A 162 -10.26 8.99 1.65
CA ASP A 162 -10.11 10.06 0.65
C ASP A 162 -10.50 11.45 1.19
N GLY A 163 -10.66 11.58 2.52
CA GLY A 163 -11.07 12.84 3.16
C GLY A 163 -12.53 13.20 2.95
N GLN A 164 -13.35 12.24 2.51
CA GLN A 164 -14.78 12.44 2.21
C GLN A 164 -15.61 12.78 3.45
N LEU A 165 -15.13 12.47 4.65
CA LEU A 165 -15.78 12.80 5.93
C LEU A 165 -15.26 14.10 6.55
N THR A 166 -14.22 14.73 5.98
CA THR A 166 -13.54 15.91 6.54
C THR A 166 -13.46 17.08 5.56
N ASP A 167 -14.21 17.03 4.45
CA ASP A 167 -14.20 18.02 3.37
C ASP A 167 -12.81 18.18 2.71
N GLN A 168 -12.07 17.06 2.59
CA GLN A 168 -10.73 17.01 2.01
C GLN A 168 -10.65 16.01 0.84
N LYS A 169 -11.78 15.76 0.17
CA LYS A 169 -11.89 14.78 -0.90
C LYS A 169 -10.76 14.91 -1.91
N GLY A 170 -10.19 13.75 -2.29
CA GLY A 170 -9.04 13.64 -3.19
C GLY A 170 -7.68 13.70 -2.49
N ILE A 171 -7.64 13.78 -1.15
CA ILE A 171 -6.38 13.79 -0.39
C ILE A 171 -5.57 12.53 -0.62
N HIS A 172 -6.22 11.38 -0.79
CA HIS A 172 -5.59 10.11 -1.05
C HIS A 172 -4.60 10.23 -2.23
N GLY A 173 -5.12 10.52 -3.42
CA GLY A 173 -4.28 10.66 -4.60
C GLY A 173 -3.27 11.80 -4.52
N ARG A 174 -3.62 12.92 -3.88
CA ARG A 174 -2.69 14.05 -3.69
C ARG A 174 -1.49 13.68 -2.83
N TYR A 175 -1.71 12.92 -1.74
CA TYR A 175 -0.65 12.52 -0.83
C TYR A 175 0.19 11.38 -1.38
N GLU A 176 -0.43 10.26 -1.71
CA GLU A 176 0.28 9.02 -2.04
C GLU A 176 0.90 9.00 -3.45
N SER A 177 0.23 9.64 -4.42
CA SER A 177 0.67 9.59 -5.81
C SER A 177 1.30 10.90 -6.25
N GLU A 178 0.57 12.01 -6.17
CA GLU A 178 1.05 13.26 -6.75
C GLU A 178 2.22 13.86 -5.97
N MET A 179 2.12 13.92 -4.64
CA MET A 179 3.21 14.42 -3.80
C MET A 179 4.41 13.46 -3.84
N VAL A 180 4.19 12.17 -3.63
CA VAL A 180 5.27 11.17 -3.61
C VAL A 180 6.03 11.14 -4.94
N ASN A 181 5.32 11.18 -6.08
CA ASN A 181 5.97 11.21 -7.39
C ASN A 181 6.83 12.46 -7.62
N ARG A 182 6.46 13.62 -7.05
CA ARG A 182 7.24 14.86 -7.13
C ARG A 182 8.53 14.79 -6.33
N TYR A 183 8.52 14.07 -5.22
CA TYR A 183 9.64 14.02 -4.26
C TYR A 183 10.33 12.66 -4.20
N ILE A 184 10.07 11.76 -5.17
CA ILE A 184 10.54 10.37 -5.13
C ILE A 184 12.08 10.26 -4.98
N ASP A 185 12.84 11.12 -5.62
CA ASP A 185 14.31 11.11 -5.51
C ASP A 185 14.77 11.53 -4.10
N GLN A 186 14.11 12.52 -3.51
CA GLN A 186 14.40 12.92 -2.13
C GLN A 186 14.01 11.82 -1.15
N ILE A 187 12.86 11.17 -1.36
CA ILE A 187 12.40 10.02 -0.58
C ILE A 187 13.44 8.90 -0.67
N SER A 188 13.79 8.47 -1.87
CA SER A 188 14.74 7.38 -2.12
C SER A 188 16.08 7.60 -1.43
N ASN A 189 16.60 8.84 -1.48
CA ASN A 189 17.87 9.22 -0.84
C ASN A 189 17.76 9.35 0.69
N SER A 190 16.55 9.42 1.24
CA SER A 190 16.31 9.62 2.67
C SER A 190 15.80 8.37 3.39
N LEU A 191 15.52 7.28 2.66
CA LEU A 191 15.10 6.02 3.29
C LEU A 191 16.21 5.50 4.20
N THR A 192 15.79 5.06 5.38
CA THR A 192 16.70 4.49 6.38
C THR A 192 16.57 2.98 6.43
N THR A 193 17.71 2.30 6.60
CA THR A 193 17.73 0.85 6.79
C THR A 193 17.05 0.49 8.10
N ARG A 194 16.29 -0.61 8.08
CA ARG A 194 15.70 -1.24 9.27
C ARG A 194 16.38 -2.57 9.54
N GLU A 195 16.40 -2.97 10.79
CA GLU A 195 16.86 -4.28 11.17
C GLU A 195 15.93 -5.37 10.61
N VAL A 196 16.50 -6.35 9.93
CA VAL A 196 15.77 -7.52 9.44
C VAL A 196 15.77 -8.60 10.52
N LYS A 197 14.57 -9.02 10.93
CA LYS A 197 14.38 -10.00 12.00
C LYS A 197 13.38 -11.07 11.63
N TYR A 198 13.49 -12.22 12.28
CA TYR A 198 12.49 -13.27 12.16
C TYR A 198 11.17 -12.84 12.83
N VAL A 199 10.06 -13.01 12.13
CA VAL A 199 8.70 -12.72 12.58
C VAL A 199 8.00 -14.03 12.85
N ALA A 200 7.78 -14.36 14.13
CA ALA A 200 7.17 -15.62 14.54
C ALA A 200 5.65 -15.67 14.26
N GLU A 201 4.99 -14.53 14.40
CA GLU A 201 3.54 -14.41 14.23
C GLU A 201 3.23 -13.38 13.10
N PRO A 202 3.27 -13.79 11.82
CA PRO A 202 3.14 -12.87 10.70
C PRO A 202 1.85 -12.07 10.68
N LEU A 203 0.72 -12.66 11.06
CA LEU A 203 -0.57 -11.96 11.07
C LEU A 203 -0.62 -10.86 12.11
N GLU A 204 -0.14 -11.13 13.33
CA GLU A 204 -0.04 -10.14 14.40
C GLU A 204 0.87 -8.98 13.97
N TYR A 205 2.05 -9.30 13.42
CA TYR A 205 2.98 -8.29 12.91
C TYR A 205 2.38 -7.41 11.80
N ILE A 206 1.54 -8.00 10.92
CA ILE A 206 0.81 -7.26 9.89
C ILE A 206 -0.18 -6.28 10.55
N PHE A 207 -0.96 -6.73 11.53
CA PHE A 207 -1.89 -5.84 12.24
C PHE A 207 -1.18 -4.75 13.04
N ASP A 208 0.01 -5.00 13.57
CA ASP A 208 0.82 -4.01 14.27
C ASP A 208 1.19 -2.84 13.36
N PHE A 209 1.72 -3.10 12.16
CA PHE A 209 2.08 -2.01 11.25
C PHE A 209 0.83 -1.31 10.65
N LEU A 210 -0.28 -2.02 10.41
CA LEU A 210 -1.54 -1.42 10.00
C LEU A 210 -2.06 -0.44 11.07
N THR A 211 -2.02 -0.86 12.33
CA THR A 211 -2.40 -0.02 13.46
C THR A 211 -1.51 1.22 13.57
N ALA A 212 -0.19 1.04 13.47
CA ALA A 212 0.75 2.15 13.50
C ALA A 212 0.53 3.11 12.33
N SER A 213 0.24 2.57 11.13
CA SER A 213 -0.05 3.37 9.94
C SER A 213 -1.31 4.22 10.11
N ASN A 214 -2.39 3.66 10.65
CA ASN A 214 -3.64 4.37 10.91
C ASN A 214 -3.43 5.63 11.75
N PHE A 215 -2.59 5.55 12.79
CA PHE A 215 -2.32 6.68 13.68
C PHE A 215 -1.62 7.88 13.03
N TYR A 216 -1.06 7.74 11.82
CA TYR A 216 -0.48 8.87 11.10
C TYR A 216 -1.50 9.67 10.27
N SER A 217 -2.70 9.15 10.04
CA SER A 217 -3.71 9.81 9.20
C SER A 217 -4.10 11.22 9.67
N PRO A 218 -4.26 11.52 11.00
CA PRO A 218 -4.58 12.87 11.46
C PRO A 218 -3.50 13.91 11.13
N VAL A 219 -2.23 13.49 11.12
CA VAL A 219 -1.11 14.38 10.74
C VAL A 219 -1.24 14.79 9.28
N ILE A 220 -1.58 13.85 8.39
CA ILE A 220 -1.69 14.10 6.96
C ILE A 220 -2.93 14.97 6.67
N PHE A 221 -4.07 14.70 7.30
CA PHE A 221 -5.27 15.54 7.19
C PHE A 221 -5.00 16.99 7.63
N THR A 222 -4.29 17.15 8.75
CA THR A 222 -3.92 18.48 9.25
C THR A 222 -2.97 19.18 8.29
N ALA A 223 -2.00 18.46 7.74
CA ALA A 223 -1.05 18.98 6.76
C ALA A 223 -1.74 19.41 5.46
N ASP A 224 -2.67 18.61 4.93
CA ASP A 224 -3.45 18.94 3.73
C ASP A 224 -4.25 20.23 3.93
N LYS A 225 -5.05 20.27 5.00
CA LYS A 225 -5.90 21.43 5.31
C LYS A 225 -5.09 22.71 5.48
N THR A 226 -3.97 22.63 6.19
CA THR A 226 -3.11 23.79 6.43
C THR A 226 -2.38 24.23 5.15
N SER A 227 -1.95 23.26 4.32
CA SER A 227 -1.28 23.55 3.04
C SER A 227 -2.23 24.20 2.06
N PHE A 228 -3.49 23.72 1.98
CA PHE A 228 -4.52 24.32 1.16
C PHE A 228 -4.85 25.76 1.61
N ALA A 229 -5.01 25.97 2.93
CA ALA A 229 -5.32 27.30 3.46
C ALA A 229 -4.23 28.34 3.13
N GLN A 230 -2.98 27.92 3.02
CA GLN A 230 -1.86 28.82 2.67
C GLN A 230 -1.67 28.98 1.16
N ALA A 231 -1.87 27.91 0.39
CA ALA A 231 -1.62 27.92 -1.05
C ALA A 231 -2.83 28.33 -1.88
N GLY A 232 -4.04 28.26 -1.33
CA GLY A 232 -5.31 28.61 -1.97
C GLY A 232 -5.78 27.63 -3.06
N SER A 233 -4.98 26.64 -3.44
CA SER A 233 -5.31 25.67 -4.48
C SER A 233 -4.55 24.36 -4.29
N HIS A 234 -5.26 23.21 -4.33
CA HIS A 234 -4.65 21.88 -4.31
C HIS A 234 -3.79 21.55 -5.55
N GLY A 235 -4.02 22.25 -6.68
CA GLY A 235 -3.25 22.04 -7.92
C GLY A 235 -1.95 22.82 -7.99
N SER A 236 -1.66 23.71 -7.02
CA SER A 236 -0.49 24.58 -7.07
C SER A 236 0.79 23.88 -6.60
N GLU A 237 1.95 24.30 -7.16
CA GLU A 237 3.26 23.83 -6.68
C GLU A 237 3.50 24.18 -5.21
N ASP A 238 3.00 25.33 -4.74
CA ASP A 238 3.16 25.74 -3.35
C ASP A 238 2.37 24.84 -2.40
N TYR A 239 1.19 24.34 -2.80
CA TYR A 239 0.48 23.34 -2.03
C TYR A 239 1.32 22.08 -1.81
N TYR A 240 1.92 21.52 -2.88
CA TYR A 240 2.72 20.29 -2.77
C TYR A 240 4.02 20.51 -2.00
N LYS A 241 4.67 21.68 -2.12
CA LYS A 241 5.83 22.05 -1.28
C LYS A 241 5.45 22.08 0.21
N LEU A 242 4.31 22.68 0.52
CA LEU A 242 3.83 22.80 1.90
C LEU A 242 3.38 21.43 2.45
N LEU A 243 2.70 20.62 1.66
CA LEU A 243 2.30 19.26 2.04
C LEU A 243 3.52 18.40 2.32
N TRP A 244 4.51 18.40 1.40
CA TRP A 244 5.77 17.70 1.58
C TRP A 244 6.52 18.16 2.81
N PHE A 245 6.68 19.45 3.00
CA PHE A 245 7.37 20.02 4.17
C PHE A 245 6.78 19.51 5.49
N ARG A 246 5.46 19.37 5.56
CA ARG A 246 4.73 18.93 6.75
C ARG A 246 4.69 17.42 6.94
N THR A 247 4.75 16.64 5.86
CA THR A 247 4.52 15.20 5.92
C THR A 247 5.74 14.36 5.56
N LYS A 248 6.84 14.96 5.09
CA LYS A 248 8.04 14.20 4.65
C LYS A 248 8.55 13.19 5.67
N HIS A 249 8.51 13.53 6.95
CA HIS A 249 8.96 12.64 8.02
C HIS A 249 8.05 11.40 8.16
N VAL A 250 6.74 11.58 8.02
CA VAL A 250 5.78 10.46 8.01
C VAL A 250 6.02 9.60 6.77
N THR A 251 6.08 10.22 5.59
CA THR A 251 6.26 9.51 4.31
C THR A 251 7.56 8.70 4.29
N ILE A 252 8.69 9.31 4.69
CA ILE A 252 10.00 8.63 4.72
C ILE A 252 10.00 7.49 5.73
N ASN A 253 9.44 7.69 6.92
CA ASN A 253 9.37 6.63 7.93
C ASN A 253 8.49 5.48 7.46
N GLN A 254 7.27 5.74 6.96
CA GLN A 254 6.36 4.71 6.49
C GLN A 254 6.97 3.87 5.36
N LEU A 255 7.64 4.48 4.39
CA LEU A 255 8.31 3.75 3.30
C LEU A 255 9.56 3.01 3.78
N SER A 256 10.30 3.54 4.77
CA SER A 256 11.43 2.82 5.39
C SER A 256 10.95 1.62 6.20
N ASP A 257 9.87 1.78 6.96
CA ASP A 257 9.25 0.72 7.76
C ASP A 257 8.63 -0.35 6.86
N ALA A 258 7.99 0.04 5.76
CA ALA A 258 7.48 -0.89 4.74
C ALA A 258 8.58 -1.77 4.16
N ALA A 259 9.72 -1.18 3.78
CA ALA A 259 10.87 -1.93 3.26
C ALA A 259 11.45 -2.87 4.32
N GLY A 260 11.56 -2.44 5.58
CA GLY A 260 12.05 -3.27 6.68
C GLY A 260 11.09 -4.42 7.04
N SER A 261 9.78 -4.13 7.04
CA SER A 261 8.73 -5.13 7.29
C SER A 261 8.71 -6.20 6.20
N LEU A 262 8.78 -5.76 4.93
CA LEU A 262 8.87 -6.69 3.80
C LEU A 262 10.14 -7.55 3.87
N ALA A 263 11.29 -6.96 4.14
CA ALA A 263 12.54 -7.70 4.28
C ALA A 263 12.45 -8.76 5.40
N SER A 264 11.86 -8.40 6.55
CA SER A 264 11.66 -9.32 7.68
C SER A 264 10.71 -10.44 7.32
N LEU A 265 9.60 -10.16 6.61
CA LEU A 265 8.66 -11.18 6.16
C LEU A 265 9.26 -12.11 5.09
N ILE A 266 10.03 -11.58 4.13
CA ILE A 266 10.75 -12.44 3.14
C ILE A 266 11.75 -13.33 3.84
N TYR A 267 12.53 -12.79 4.77
CA TYR A 267 13.48 -13.57 5.58
C TYR A 267 12.76 -14.67 6.38
N SER A 268 11.66 -14.32 7.04
CA SER A 268 10.87 -15.26 7.83
C SER A 268 10.29 -16.37 6.96
N ALA A 269 9.77 -16.05 5.79
CA ALA A 269 9.25 -17.03 4.84
C ALA A 269 10.34 -18.03 4.40
N TRP A 270 11.57 -17.57 4.18
CA TRP A 270 12.70 -18.44 3.88
C TRP A 270 13.08 -19.32 5.07
N VAL A 271 13.06 -18.77 6.30
CA VAL A 271 13.31 -19.55 7.53
C VAL A 271 12.24 -20.62 7.73
N ASP A 272 10.94 -20.26 7.59
CA ASP A 272 9.80 -21.19 7.75
C ASP A 272 9.76 -22.26 6.66
N ALA A 273 10.39 -22.01 5.54
CA ALA A 273 10.60 -22.99 4.48
C ALA A 273 11.79 -23.95 4.77
N GLY A 274 12.48 -23.79 5.90
CA GLY A 274 13.64 -24.60 6.26
C GLY A 274 14.96 -24.12 5.66
N LYS A 275 15.06 -22.84 5.30
CA LYS A 275 16.26 -22.20 4.74
C LYS A 275 16.81 -22.92 3.49
N PRO A 276 16.01 -23.16 2.46
CA PRO A 276 16.48 -23.84 1.26
C PRO A 276 17.66 -23.09 0.63
N ASN A 277 18.60 -23.85 0.04
CA ASN A 277 19.69 -23.25 -0.71
C ASN A 277 19.13 -22.51 -1.94
N LEU A 278 19.33 -21.20 -1.99
CA LEU A 278 18.76 -20.35 -3.05
C LEU A 278 19.33 -20.68 -4.45
N THR A 279 20.53 -21.30 -4.53
CA THR A 279 21.09 -21.75 -5.81
C THR A 279 20.36 -22.95 -6.41
N GLU A 280 19.51 -23.62 -5.62
CA GLU A 280 18.71 -24.77 -6.04
C GLU A 280 17.27 -24.38 -6.47
N LEU A 281 16.96 -23.09 -6.45
CA LEU A 281 15.68 -22.60 -6.95
C LEU A 281 15.65 -22.66 -8.50
N ASN A 282 14.68 -23.40 -9.06
CA ASN A 282 14.54 -23.70 -10.49
C ASN A 282 13.46 -22.85 -11.14
#